data_4a0dfc525fc39650cc76b6eeedf51566
#
_entry.id   4a0dfc525fc39650cc76b6eeedf51566
#
_cell.length_a   1.000
_cell.length_b   1.000
_cell.length_c   1.000
_cell.angle_alpha   90.00
_cell.angle_beta   90.00
_cell.angle_gamma   90.00
#
_symmetry.space_group_name_H-M   'P 1'
#
loop_
_entity.id
_entity.type
_entity.pdbx_description
1 polymer ?
#
loop_
_entity_poly.entity_id
_entity_poly.type
_entity_poly.pdbx_seq_one_letter_code
_entity_poly.pdbx_strand_id
1 'polypeptide(L)'
;MADYPLNPSSKSPLHVQIADYIRRKVYDLEWGAGEAIPSEHELMRLFGVSRGTVQKGIKSLVAEGLLEQTRGKGTFVTQPVLQYTMSNSLLSYAESLRLQNVDFHTDVLESTIMPADHACSQALNVPLNAPVLKLHRLRSTEKEPIILMESRVNLLACPGLDKVDFTKETLFSAMERASGRKIGYAKVQYGARISGQKRSEILQCHEGAPLLNIHQTVYLQNNVAVEWANMWLPANKYIFTSVLQRV
;
A
#
# COMPACT_ATOMS: atom_id res chain seq x y z
N MET A 1 -9.30 -32.51 -10.95
CA MET A 1 -8.55 -33.00 -9.77
C MET A 1 -7.97 -31.79 -9.07
N ALA A 2 -8.02 -31.70 -7.74
CA ALA A 2 -7.46 -30.55 -7.04
C ALA A 2 -5.93 -30.59 -7.20
N ASP A 3 -5.35 -29.59 -7.86
CA ASP A 3 -3.89 -29.45 -8.04
C ASP A 3 -3.14 -29.21 -6.73
N TYR A 4 -3.83 -29.26 -5.59
CA TYR A 4 -3.27 -29.02 -4.27
C TYR A 4 -3.93 -29.92 -3.22
N PRO A 5 -3.42 -31.12 -2.98
CA PRO A 5 -3.93 -31.97 -1.91
C PRO A 5 -3.60 -31.34 -0.55
N LEU A 6 -4.62 -31.14 0.30
CA LEU A 6 -4.40 -30.77 1.68
C LEU A 6 -3.57 -31.89 2.36
N ASN A 7 -2.63 -31.50 3.19
CA ASN A 7 -1.81 -32.43 3.97
C ASN A 7 -2.24 -32.40 5.45
N PRO A 8 -3.06 -33.39 5.91
CA PRO A 8 -3.49 -33.44 7.31
C PRO A 8 -2.34 -33.66 8.31
N SER A 9 -1.21 -34.21 7.84
CA SER A 9 -0.01 -34.45 8.66
C SER A 9 0.93 -33.23 8.71
N SER A 10 0.61 -32.15 8.01
CA SER A 10 1.37 -30.89 8.05
C SER A 10 1.22 -30.22 9.40
N LYS A 11 2.27 -29.52 9.85
CA LYS A 11 2.19 -28.60 11.01
C LYS A 11 1.22 -27.43 10.79
N SER A 12 0.89 -27.11 9.52
CA SER A 12 -0.07 -26.05 9.18
C SER A 12 -1.51 -26.57 9.30
N PRO A 13 -2.38 -25.92 10.07
CA PRO A 13 -3.79 -26.28 10.19
C PRO A 13 -4.51 -26.31 8.83
N LEU A 14 -5.50 -27.20 8.65
CA LEU A 14 -6.21 -27.36 7.38
C LEU A 14 -6.87 -26.04 6.89
N HIS A 15 -7.42 -25.23 7.79
CA HIS A 15 -8.00 -23.95 7.40
C HIS A 15 -6.97 -22.95 6.85
N VAL A 16 -5.72 -23.01 7.32
CA VAL A 16 -4.62 -22.19 6.79
C VAL A 16 -4.23 -22.69 5.40
N GLN A 17 -4.15 -24.01 5.20
CA GLN A 17 -3.87 -24.58 3.89
C GLN A 17 -4.95 -24.24 2.85
N ILE A 18 -6.22 -24.20 3.25
CA ILE A 18 -7.33 -23.76 2.40
C ILE A 18 -7.17 -22.27 2.06
N ALA A 19 -6.86 -21.42 3.05
CA ALA A 19 -6.59 -20.01 2.80
C ALA A 19 -5.42 -19.81 1.83
N ASP A 20 -4.34 -20.58 1.98
CA ASP A 20 -3.18 -20.55 1.09
C ASP A 20 -3.51 -20.99 -0.33
N TYR A 21 -4.37 -22.00 -0.48
CA TYR A 21 -4.86 -22.43 -1.79
C TYR A 21 -5.66 -21.31 -2.48
N ILE A 22 -6.65 -20.74 -1.78
CA ILE A 22 -7.48 -19.64 -2.31
C ILE A 22 -6.62 -18.43 -2.65
N ARG A 23 -5.71 -18.04 -1.75
CA ARG A 23 -4.79 -16.91 -1.94
C ARG A 23 -3.95 -17.09 -3.20
N ARG A 24 -3.44 -18.31 -3.44
CA ARG A 24 -2.67 -18.61 -4.63
C ARG A 24 -3.50 -18.48 -5.90
N LYS A 25 -4.73 -19.03 -5.94
CA LYS A 25 -5.65 -18.89 -7.08
C LYS A 25 -5.95 -17.43 -7.42
N VAL A 26 -6.05 -16.57 -6.42
CA VAL A 26 -6.23 -15.12 -6.61
C VAL A 26 -4.94 -14.44 -7.11
N TYR A 27 -3.79 -14.75 -6.52
CA TYR A 27 -2.53 -14.13 -6.91
C TYR A 27 -2.01 -14.60 -8.27
N ASP A 28 -2.31 -15.83 -8.65
CA ASP A 28 -2.01 -16.38 -9.99
C ASP A 28 -3.05 -15.91 -11.04
N LEU A 29 -3.99 -15.04 -10.65
CA LEU A 29 -5.06 -14.49 -11.48
C LEU A 29 -5.98 -15.56 -12.09
N GLU A 30 -6.05 -16.76 -11.50
CA GLU A 30 -7.00 -17.77 -11.89
C GLU A 30 -8.43 -17.42 -11.46
N TRP A 31 -8.56 -16.60 -10.39
CA TRP A 31 -9.79 -15.95 -9.97
C TRP A 31 -9.55 -14.44 -9.97
N GLY A 32 -10.24 -13.76 -10.87
CA GLY A 32 -10.08 -12.32 -11.08
C GLY A 32 -10.82 -11.48 -10.04
N ALA A 33 -10.49 -10.20 -9.99
CA ALA A 33 -11.16 -9.22 -9.13
C ALA A 33 -12.66 -9.14 -9.43
N GLY A 34 -13.50 -9.24 -8.39
CA GLY A 34 -14.96 -9.29 -8.49
C GLY A 34 -15.53 -10.64 -8.88
N GLU A 35 -14.69 -11.65 -9.14
CA GLU A 35 -15.13 -13.00 -9.47
C GLU A 35 -15.53 -13.77 -8.20
N ALA A 36 -16.58 -14.59 -8.32
CA ALA A 36 -17.01 -15.44 -7.23
C ALA A 36 -16.07 -16.63 -7.08
N ILE A 37 -15.58 -16.88 -5.85
CA ILE A 37 -14.88 -18.12 -5.56
C ILE A 37 -15.89 -19.27 -5.39
N PRO A 38 -15.44 -20.55 -5.48
CA PRO A 38 -16.31 -21.69 -5.20
C PRO A 38 -17.00 -21.57 -3.84
N SER A 39 -18.26 -21.97 -3.78
CA SER A 39 -19.06 -21.93 -2.56
C SER A 39 -18.45 -22.76 -1.43
N GLU A 40 -18.85 -22.48 -0.19
CA GLU A 40 -18.43 -23.29 0.97
C GLU A 40 -18.67 -24.80 0.74
N HIS A 41 -19.80 -25.17 0.13
CA HIS A 41 -20.12 -26.57 -0.17
C HIS A 41 -19.21 -27.19 -1.24
N GLU A 42 -18.84 -26.42 -2.25
CA GLU A 42 -17.90 -26.89 -3.27
C GLU A 42 -16.50 -27.04 -2.69
N LEU A 43 -16.04 -26.09 -1.88
CA LEU A 43 -14.74 -26.19 -1.19
C LEU A 43 -14.71 -27.36 -0.18
N MET A 44 -15.83 -27.61 0.54
CA MET A 44 -15.94 -28.78 1.41
C MET A 44 -15.79 -30.10 0.63
N ARG A 45 -16.44 -30.20 -0.54
CA ARG A 45 -16.34 -31.38 -1.42
C ARG A 45 -14.96 -31.52 -2.03
N LEU A 46 -14.37 -30.39 -2.47
CA LEU A 46 -13.05 -30.35 -3.08
C LEU A 46 -11.97 -30.87 -2.12
N PHE A 47 -12.02 -30.46 -0.86
CA PHE A 47 -10.98 -30.73 0.13
C PHE A 47 -11.32 -31.84 1.12
N GLY A 48 -12.55 -32.35 1.13
CA GLY A 48 -12.97 -33.40 2.08
C GLY A 48 -12.97 -32.93 3.55
N VAL A 49 -13.28 -31.66 3.81
CA VAL A 49 -13.20 -31.05 5.16
C VAL A 49 -14.55 -30.56 5.66
N SER A 50 -14.64 -30.29 6.97
CA SER A 50 -15.85 -29.74 7.58
C SER A 50 -16.13 -28.30 7.13
N ARG A 51 -17.39 -27.89 7.19
CA ARG A 51 -17.82 -26.50 6.93
C ARG A 51 -17.08 -25.49 7.80
N GLY A 52 -16.91 -25.78 9.09
CA GLY A 52 -16.21 -24.91 10.01
C GLY A 52 -14.75 -24.65 9.62
N THR A 53 -14.09 -25.67 9.02
CA THR A 53 -12.71 -25.55 8.52
C THR A 53 -12.64 -24.61 7.31
N VAL A 54 -13.57 -24.76 6.35
CA VAL A 54 -13.67 -23.87 5.17
C VAL A 54 -13.98 -22.44 5.61
N GLN A 55 -14.96 -22.26 6.49
CA GLN A 55 -15.35 -20.93 6.98
C GLN A 55 -14.21 -20.21 7.70
N LYS A 56 -13.40 -20.91 8.48
CA LYS A 56 -12.21 -20.32 9.12
C LYS A 56 -11.20 -19.83 8.09
N GLY A 57 -10.95 -20.61 7.04
CA GLY A 57 -10.06 -20.21 5.94
C GLY A 57 -10.58 -18.99 5.18
N ILE A 58 -11.87 -18.98 4.82
CA ILE A 58 -12.51 -17.83 4.15
C ILE A 58 -12.48 -16.58 5.06
N LYS A 59 -12.84 -16.72 6.33
CA LYS A 59 -12.83 -15.59 7.28
C LYS A 59 -11.46 -14.94 7.42
N SER A 60 -10.37 -15.71 7.40
CA SER A 60 -9.03 -15.13 7.44
C SER A 60 -8.75 -14.29 6.18
N LEU A 61 -9.16 -14.76 5.01
CA LEU A 61 -8.98 -14.03 3.76
C LEU A 61 -9.88 -12.79 3.63
N VAL A 62 -11.07 -12.83 4.25
CA VAL A 62 -11.93 -11.64 4.37
C VAL A 62 -11.28 -10.62 5.32
N ALA A 63 -10.72 -11.06 6.45
CA ALA A 63 -9.99 -10.18 7.37
C ALA A 63 -8.71 -9.60 6.74
N GLU A 64 -8.07 -10.33 5.78
CA GLU A 64 -6.96 -9.83 4.98
C GLU A 64 -7.39 -8.86 3.87
N GLY A 65 -8.69 -8.66 3.64
CA GLY A 65 -9.22 -7.85 2.54
C GLY A 65 -9.01 -8.47 1.15
N LEU A 66 -8.68 -9.76 1.05
CA LEU A 66 -8.52 -10.46 -0.22
C LEU A 66 -9.85 -10.96 -0.78
N LEU A 67 -10.79 -11.27 0.10
CA LEU A 67 -12.15 -11.69 -0.23
C LEU A 67 -13.18 -10.79 0.45
N GLU A 68 -14.36 -10.70 -0.16
CA GLU A 68 -15.56 -10.11 0.44
C GLU A 68 -16.72 -11.10 0.42
N GLN A 69 -17.52 -11.10 1.49
CA GLN A 69 -18.73 -11.92 1.57
C GLN A 69 -19.97 -11.06 1.37
N THR A 70 -20.78 -11.43 0.39
CA THR A 70 -22.10 -10.81 0.15
C THR A 70 -23.19 -11.78 0.54
N ARG A 71 -23.99 -11.40 1.56
CA ARG A 71 -25.08 -12.25 2.07
C ARG A 71 -26.02 -12.70 0.95
N GLY A 72 -26.22 -14.00 0.83
CA GLY A 72 -27.09 -14.62 -0.18
C GLY A 72 -26.52 -14.68 -1.60
N LYS A 73 -25.36 -14.07 -1.86
CA LYS A 73 -24.72 -14.08 -3.20
C LYS A 73 -23.43 -14.90 -3.26
N GLY A 74 -22.69 -15.01 -2.15
CA GLY A 74 -21.47 -15.81 -2.11
C GLY A 74 -20.26 -15.02 -1.59
N THR A 75 -19.09 -15.57 -1.88
CA THR A 75 -17.78 -14.96 -1.55
C THR A 75 -17.07 -14.59 -2.86
N PHE A 76 -16.57 -13.38 -2.92
CA PHE A 76 -15.98 -12.80 -4.13
C PHE A 76 -14.55 -12.35 -3.85
N VAL A 77 -13.72 -12.35 -4.88
CA VAL A 77 -12.39 -11.72 -4.84
C VAL A 77 -12.59 -10.21 -4.76
N THR A 78 -11.96 -9.55 -3.79
CA THR A 78 -12.09 -8.10 -3.61
C THR A 78 -11.62 -7.35 -4.85
N GLN A 79 -12.39 -6.38 -5.28
CA GLN A 79 -11.95 -5.49 -6.36
C GLN A 79 -10.98 -4.45 -5.79
N PRO A 80 -9.88 -4.14 -6.48
CA PRO A 80 -9.05 -3.01 -6.13
C PRO A 80 -9.88 -1.72 -6.21
N VAL A 81 -10.01 -1.04 -5.07
CA VAL A 81 -10.85 0.16 -4.96
C VAL A 81 -10.15 1.40 -5.50
N LEU A 82 -8.82 1.38 -5.52
CA LEU A 82 -8.01 2.55 -5.79
C LEU A 82 -7.27 2.40 -7.13
N GLN A 83 -7.57 3.30 -8.05
CA GLN A 83 -6.88 3.38 -9.33
C GLN A 83 -5.88 4.53 -9.30
N TYR A 84 -4.64 4.29 -9.67
CA TYR A 84 -3.63 5.32 -9.84
C TYR A 84 -3.23 5.37 -11.31
N THR A 85 -3.66 6.42 -12.00
CA THR A 85 -3.25 6.64 -13.38
C THR A 85 -1.89 7.33 -13.38
N MET A 86 -0.88 6.66 -13.90
CA MET A 86 0.43 7.24 -14.16
C MET A 86 0.30 8.16 -15.39
N SER A 87 -0.19 9.38 -15.16
CA SER A 87 -0.27 10.43 -16.18
C SER A 87 1.06 11.19 -16.25
N ASN A 88 1.23 12.04 -17.27
CA ASN A 88 2.37 12.96 -17.37
C ASN A 88 2.35 14.07 -16.31
N SER A 89 1.31 14.15 -15.47
CA SER A 89 1.19 15.11 -14.37
C SER A 89 1.47 14.43 -13.03
N LEU A 90 2.38 15.01 -12.25
CA LEU A 90 2.69 14.56 -10.91
C LEU A 90 1.58 15.02 -9.95
N LEU A 91 0.78 14.07 -9.49
CA LEU A 91 -0.17 14.26 -8.40
C LEU A 91 0.37 13.60 -7.13
N SER A 92 0.16 14.24 -5.99
CA SER A 92 0.34 13.54 -4.72
C SER A 92 -0.74 12.45 -4.58
N TYR A 93 -0.47 11.43 -3.77
CA TYR A 93 -1.48 10.40 -3.48
C TYR A 93 -2.75 10.95 -2.83
N ALA A 94 -2.65 12.07 -2.09
CA ALA A 94 -3.81 12.77 -1.53
C ALA A 94 -4.69 13.39 -2.63
N GLU A 95 -4.06 14.04 -3.60
CA GLU A 95 -4.78 14.63 -4.74
C GLU A 95 -5.43 13.54 -5.60
N SER A 96 -4.70 12.46 -5.86
CA SER A 96 -5.24 11.31 -6.61
C SER A 96 -6.47 10.69 -5.94
N LEU A 97 -6.45 10.51 -4.62
CA LEU A 97 -7.59 9.98 -3.87
C LEU A 97 -8.79 10.94 -3.90
N ARG A 98 -8.53 12.25 -3.74
CA ARG A 98 -9.60 13.29 -3.82
C ARG A 98 -10.25 13.33 -5.20
N LEU A 99 -9.47 13.22 -6.28
CA LEU A 99 -10.00 13.16 -7.65
C LEU A 99 -10.88 11.93 -7.90
N GLN A 100 -10.67 10.86 -7.16
CA GLN A 100 -11.50 9.65 -7.20
C GLN A 100 -12.68 9.69 -6.23
N ASN A 101 -12.89 10.81 -5.49
CA ASN A 101 -13.88 10.95 -4.44
C ASN A 101 -13.74 9.89 -3.34
N VAL A 102 -12.50 9.51 -3.03
CA VAL A 102 -12.20 8.58 -1.93
C VAL A 102 -11.94 9.39 -0.67
N ASP A 103 -12.79 9.21 0.33
CA ASP A 103 -12.60 9.80 1.66
C ASP A 103 -11.49 9.06 2.38
N PHE A 104 -10.57 9.82 2.95
CA PHE A 104 -9.44 9.31 3.71
C PHE A 104 -9.05 10.26 4.84
N HIS A 105 -8.42 9.70 5.86
CA HIS A 105 -7.70 10.45 6.89
C HIS A 105 -6.22 10.08 6.87
N THR A 106 -5.41 10.89 7.52
CA THR A 106 -3.97 10.68 7.63
C THR A 106 -3.58 10.73 9.10
N ASP A 107 -2.98 9.66 9.59
CA ASP A 107 -2.36 9.60 10.90
C ASP A 107 -0.87 9.85 10.78
N VAL A 108 -0.33 10.69 11.67
CA VAL A 108 1.11 10.93 11.79
C VAL A 108 1.65 9.98 12.85
N LEU A 109 2.37 8.95 12.37
CA LEU A 109 2.98 7.94 13.24
C LEU A 109 4.28 8.42 13.87
N GLU A 110 5.03 9.27 13.14
CA GLU A 110 6.27 9.87 13.59
C GLU A 110 6.53 11.17 12.85
N SER A 111 6.95 12.21 13.58
CA SER A 111 7.38 13.49 13.02
C SER A 111 8.54 14.01 13.89
N THR A 112 9.78 13.81 13.42
CA THR A 112 10.99 14.14 14.21
C THR A 112 12.07 14.72 13.30
N ILE A 113 12.83 15.70 13.81
CA ILE A 113 14.02 16.19 13.12
C ILE A 113 15.17 15.24 13.41
N MET A 114 15.90 14.83 12.37
CA MET A 114 17.08 14.00 12.48
C MET A 114 18.21 14.51 11.56
N PRO A 115 19.47 14.19 11.84
CA PRO A 115 20.56 14.45 10.92
C PRO A 115 20.46 13.53 9.70
N ALA A 116 20.76 14.06 8.51
CA ALA A 116 20.85 13.26 7.28
C ALA A 116 21.99 12.25 7.38
N ASP A 117 21.68 10.98 7.22
CA ASP A 117 22.66 9.92 7.01
C ASP A 117 23.22 9.95 5.57
N HIS A 118 24.16 9.07 5.23
CA HIS A 118 24.76 9.02 3.91
C HIS A 118 23.74 8.81 2.78
N ALA A 119 22.79 7.91 2.97
CA ALA A 119 21.76 7.63 1.95
C ALA A 119 20.83 8.82 1.75
N CYS A 120 20.38 9.43 2.84
CA CYS A 120 19.53 10.62 2.81
C CYS A 120 20.27 11.83 2.22
N SER A 121 21.54 12.05 2.61
CA SER A 121 22.41 13.09 2.07
C SER A 121 22.55 12.98 0.55
N GLN A 122 22.80 11.78 0.04
CA GLN A 122 22.88 11.53 -1.41
C GLN A 122 21.55 11.72 -2.12
N ALA A 123 20.46 11.18 -1.57
CA ALA A 123 19.14 11.24 -2.19
C ALA A 123 18.58 12.66 -2.26
N LEU A 124 18.80 13.47 -1.23
CA LEU A 124 18.32 14.86 -1.14
C LEU A 124 19.35 15.90 -1.61
N ASN A 125 20.58 15.45 -1.92
CA ASN A 125 21.69 16.34 -2.24
C ASN A 125 21.91 17.44 -1.18
N VAL A 126 21.97 17.03 0.08
CA VAL A 126 22.23 17.90 1.24
C VAL A 126 23.52 17.48 1.94
N PRO A 127 24.18 18.36 2.69
CA PRO A 127 25.34 17.97 3.51
C PRO A 127 25.02 16.81 4.46
N LEU A 128 26.01 15.98 4.75
CA LEU A 128 25.89 14.98 5.81
C LEU A 128 25.54 15.70 7.13
N ASN A 129 24.66 15.09 7.92
CA ASN A 129 24.11 15.66 9.15
C ASN A 129 23.25 16.94 8.97
N ALA A 130 22.91 17.33 7.75
CA ALA A 130 21.91 18.39 7.55
C ALA A 130 20.58 18.01 8.22
N PRO A 131 19.82 18.99 8.76
CA PRO A 131 18.54 18.70 9.39
C PRO A 131 17.52 18.24 8.35
N VAL A 132 16.92 17.08 8.58
CA VAL A 132 15.82 16.54 7.78
C VAL A 132 14.67 16.16 8.69
N LEU A 133 13.45 16.34 8.20
CA LEU A 133 12.24 15.88 8.89
C LEU A 133 12.02 14.41 8.51
N LYS A 134 12.08 13.53 9.50
CA LYS A 134 11.57 12.17 9.39
C LYS A 134 10.09 12.21 9.65
N LEU A 135 9.30 11.84 8.66
CA LEU A 135 7.85 11.90 8.72
C LEU A 135 7.26 10.57 8.27
N HIS A 136 6.66 9.83 9.21
CA HIS A 136 5.94 8.60 8.93
C HIS A 136 4.45 8.86 9.05
N ARG A 137 3.70 8.50 8.02
CA ARG A 137 2.25 8.71 7.96
C ARG A 137 1.57 7.45 7.46
N LEU A 138 0.44 7.16 8.07
CA LEU A 138 -0.50 6.15 7.59
C LEU A 138 -1.72 6.87 7.02
N ARG A 139 -2.13 6.48 5.84
CA ARG A 139 -3.39 6.95 5.27
C ARG A 139 -4.39 5.81 5.24
N SER A 140 -5.58 6.09 5.72
CA SER A 140 -6.65 5.10 5.85
C SER A 140 -7.96 5.65 5.30
N THR A 141 -8.79 4.76 4.76
CA THR A 141 -10.21 5.01 4.57
C THR A 141 -10.96 4.72 5.89
N GLU A 142 -12.27 4.91 5.93
CA GLU A 142 -13.07 4.48 7.11
C GLU A 142 -12.94 2.98 7.40
N LYS A 143 -12.62 2.17 6.41
CA LYS A 143 -12.60 0.72 6.51
C LYS A 143 -11.23 0.16 6.89
N GLU A 144 -10.15 0.75 6.35
CA GLU A 144 -8.83 0.11 6.42
C GLU A 144 -7.68 1.04 6.04
N PRO A 145 -6.45 0.73 6.49
CA PRO A 145 -5.23 1.36 6.01
C PRO A 145 -5.01 1.09 4.51
N ILE A 146 -4.58 2.11 3.78
CA ILE A 146 -4.37 2.02 2.34
C ILE A 146 -2.94 2.34 1.91
N ILE A 147 -2.21 3.19 2.63
CA ILE A 147 -0.83 3.53 2.28
C ILE A 147 -0.02 3.95 3.51
N LEU A 148 1.13 3.32 3.71
CA LEU A 148 2.15 3.74 4.67
C LEU A 148 3.22 4.53 3.92
N MET A 149 3.55 5.73 4.41
CA MET A 149 4.52 6.64 3.81
C MET A 149 5.64 6.96 4.81
N GLU A 150 6.87 6.73 4.40
CA GLU A 150 8.08 7.01 5.18
C GLU A 150 8.90 8.04 4.41
N SER A 151 8.80 9.32 4.80
CA SER A 151 9.44 10.44 4.12
C SER A 151 10.65 10.98 4.91
N ARG A 152 11.64 11.45 4.17
CA ARG A 152 12.74 12.33 4.65
C ARG A 152 12.62 13.62 3.89
N VAL A 153 12.42 14.73 4.60
CA VAL A 153 12.15 16.04 3.99
C VAL A 153 13.30 17.00 4.29
N ASN A 154 13.78 17.67 3.26
CA ASN A 154 14.87 18.63 3.31
C ASN A 154 14.42 19.93 4.01
N LEU A 155 14.78 20.13 5.27
CA LEU A 155 14.42 21.32 6.03
C LEU A 155 15.22 22.57 5.65
N LEU A 156 16.35 22.41 4.95
CA LEU A 156 17.08 23.58 4.40
C LEU A 156 16.31 24.24 3.25
N ALA A 157 15.62 23.43 2.43
CA ALA A 157 14.80 23.93 1.34
C ALA A 157 13.36 24.24 1.76
N CYS A 158 12.86 23.58 2.80
CA CYS A 158 11.49 23.70 3.29
C CYS A 158 11.49 23.94 4.81
N PRO A 159 11.88 25.13 5.27
CA PRO A 159 11.95 25.43 6.71
C PRO A 159 10.59 25.45 7.37
N GLY A 160 10.52 25.06 8.65
CA GLY A 160 9.30 25.12 9.48
C GLY A 160 8.30 23.98 9.23
N LEU A 161 8.64 22.96 8.44
CA LEU A 161 7.77 21.80 8.22
C LEU A 161 7.63 20.93 9.47
N ASP A 162 8.56 21.01 10.42
CA ASP A 162 8.48 20.33 11.72
C ASP A 162 7.30 20.79 12.59
N LYS A 163 6.72 21.96 12.28
CA LYS A 163 5.58 22.56 13.00
C LYS A 163 4.23 22.37 12.30
N VAL A 164 4.22 21.68 11.17
CA VAL A 164 3.01 21.50 10.37
C VAL A 164 2.19 20.33 10.87
N ASP A 165 0.87 20.54 10.98
CA ASP A 165 -0.09 19.48 11.26
C ASP A 165 -0.43 18.71 9.97
N PHE A 166 0.30 17.61 9.73
CA PHE A 166 0.11 16.77 8.52
C PHE A 166 -1.14 15.88 8.56
N THR A 167 -1.95 15.96 9.60
CA THR A 167 -3.30 15.38 9.58
C THR A 167 -4.26 16.25 8.77
N LYS A 168 -3.99 17.55 8.66
CA LYS A 168 -4.82 18.55 7.98
C LYS A 168 -4.25 19.02 6.65
N GLU A 169 -2.92 19.19 6.58
CA GLU A 169 -2.23 19.67 5.38
C GLU A 169 -1.44 18.56 4.69
N THR A 170 -1.49 18.51 3.35
CA THR A 170 -0.69 17.57 2.59
C THR A 170 0.78 17.97 2.57
N LEU A 171 1.70 16.99 2.48
CA LEU A 171 3.13 17.28 2.44
C LEU A 171 3.52 18.12 1.21
N PHE A 172 2.91 17.88 0.04
CA PHE A 172 3.18 18.65 -1.18
C PHE A 172 2.79 20.12 -0.98
N SER A 173 1.59 20.40 -0.48
CA SER A 173 1.13 21.74 -0.18
C SER A 173 2.06 22.46 0.81
N ALA A 174 2.44 21.76 1.89
CA ALA A 174 3.32 22.30 2.90
C ALA A 174 4.74 22.61 2.35
N MET A 175 5.30 21.70 1.52
CA MET A 175 6.61 21.93 0.88
C MET A 175 6.56 23.11 -0.09
N GLU A 176 5.53 23.25 -0.92
CA GLU A 176 5.37 24.38 -1.83
C GLU A 176 5.28 25.70 -1.05
N ARG A 177 4.47 25.72 0.00
CA ARG A 177 4.31 26.90 0.86
C ARG A 177 5.61 27.27 1.57
N ALA A 178 6.31 26.29 2.15
CA ALA A 178 7.54 26.52 2.91
C ALA A 178 8.72 26.93 2.01
N SER A 179 8.82 26.38 0.81
CA SER A 179 9.88 26.72 -0.14
C SER A 179 9.60 27.97 -0.99
N GLY A 180 8.33 28.42 -1.03
CA GLY A 180 7.88 29.47 -1.95
C GLY A 180 7.95 29.07 -3.43
N ARG A 181 8.04 27.76 -3.75
CA ARG A 181 8.21 27.22 -5.09
C ARG A 181 7.29 26.03 -5.33
N LYS A 182 6.88 25.85 -6.58
CA LYS A 182 6.11 24.68 -6.97
C LYS A 182 6.97 23.44 -7.10
N ILE A 183 6.38 22.29 -6.81
CA ILE A 183 6.94 20.99 -7.14
C ILE A 183 7.03 20.90 -8.67
N GLY A 184 8.18 20.49 -9.17
CA GLY A 184 8.46 20.36 -10.60
C GLY A 184 8.24 18.94 -11.12
N TYR A 185 8.89 17.97 -10.48
CA TYR A 185 8.81 16.56 -10.88
C TYR A 185 9.21 15.62 -9.75
N ALA A 186 8.98 14.33 -9.95
CA ALA A 186 9.50 13.27 -9.10
C ALA A 186 10.20 12.20 -9.94
N LYS A 187 11.30 11.64 -9.42
CA LYS A 187 11.85 10.37 -9.89
C LYS A 187 11.21 9.27 -9.08
N VAL A 188 10.55 8.33 -9.76
CA VAL A 188 9.78 7.28 -9.11
C VAL A 188 10.27 5.91 -9.56
N GLN A 189 10.43 5.00 -8.62
CA GLN A 189 10.78 3.60 -8.86
C GLN A 189 9.74 2.71 -8.21
N TYR A 190 9.30 1.70 -8.93
CA TYR A 190 8.31 0.73 -8.47
C TYR A 190 8.98 -0.61 -8.22
N GLY A 191 8.65 -1.23 -7.10
CA GLY A 191 9.14 -2.54 -6.72
C GLY A 191 8.04 -3.36 -6.05
N ALA A 192 8.20 -4.68 -6.02
CA ALA A 192 7.35 -5.57 -5.26
C ALA A 192 8.11 -6.12 -4.05
N ARG A 193 7.44 -6.18 -2.89
CA ARG A 193 7.97 -6.70 -1.63
C ARG A 193 6.88 -7.43 -0.88
N ILE A 194 7.25 -8.26 0.07
CA ILE A 194 6.33 -8.78 1.09
C ILE A 194 6.28 -7.81 2.27
N SER A 195 5.16 -7.77 2.98
CA SER A 195 4.93 -6.84 4.10
C SER A 195 5.95 -7.02 5.24
N GLY A 196 6.24 -8.25 5.64
CA GLY A 196 6.93 -8.56 6.88
C GLY A 196 6.13 -8.14 8.11
N GLN A 197 6.56 -8.53 9.31
CA GLN A 197 5.80 -8.35 10.54
C GLN A 197 5.43 -6.88 10.81
N LYS A 198 6.41 -5.97 10.84
CA LYS A 198 6.18 -4.57 11.22
C LYS A 198 5.16 -3.85 10.32
N ARG A 199 5.25 -4.05 9.00
CA ARG A 199 4.34 -3.39 8.05
C ARG A 199 2.97 -4.04 8.01
N SER A 200 2.90 -5.37 8.21
CA SER A 200 1.62 -6.07 8.27
C SER A 200 0.76 -5.61 9.44
N GLU A 201 1.37 -5.37 10.59
CA GLU A 201 0.68 -4.80 11.77
C GLU A 201 0.12 -3.41 11.48
N ILE A 202 0.92 -2.51 10.88
CA ILE A 202 0.51 -1.13 10.57
C ILE A 202 -0.55 -1.10 9.45
N LEU A 203 -0.34 -1.88 8.39
CA LEU A 203 -1.23 -1.92 7.23
C LEU A 203 -2.41 -2.88 7.40
N GLN A 204 -2.50 -3.55 8.55
CA GLN A 204 -3.54 -4.52 8.88
C GLN A 204 -3.73 -5.57 7.78
N CYS A 205 -2.61 -6.14 7.31
CA CYS A 205 -2.59 -7.17 6.28
C CYS A 205 -1.85 -8.42 6.77
N HIS A 206 -1.90 -9.50 6.02
CA HIS A 206 -1.14 -10.73 6.34
C HIS A 206 0.36 -10.47 6.25
N GLU A 207 1.18 -11.11 7.12
CA GLU A 207 2.64 -10.90 7.16
C GLU A 207 3.34 -11.22 5.82
N GLY A 208 2.82 -12.17 5.05
CA GLY A 208 3.31 -12.50 3.71
C GLY A 208 2.60 -11.74 2.59
N ALA A 209 1.76 -10.74 2.89
CA ALA A 209 1.01 -10.03 1.86
C ALA A 209 1.94 -9.28 0.88
N PRO A 210 1.66 -9.34 -0.43
CA PRO A 210 2.42 -8.57 -1.40
C PRO A 210 2.12 -7.08 -1.25
N LEU A 211 3.18 -6.28 -1.24
CA LEU A 211 3.11 -4.83 -1.24
C LEU A 211 3.75 -4.29 -2.50
N LEU A 212 3.10 -3.31 -3.11
CA LEU A 212 3.77 -2.40 -4.02
C LEU A 212 4.61 -1.44 -3.18
N ASN A 213 5.92 -1.45 -3.42
CA ASN A 213 6.85 -0.52 -2.80
C ASN A 213 7.24 0.55 -3.82
N ILE A 214 7.06 1.80 -3.44
CA ILE A 214 7.36 2.95 -4.29
C ILE A 214 8.45 3.78 -3.63
N HIS A 215 9.57 3.91 -4.30
CA HIS A 215 10.63 4.85 -3.95
C HIS A 215 10.47 6.10 -4.79
N GLN A 216 10.45 7.26 -4.15
CA GLN A 216 10.43 8.51 -4.90
C GLN A 216 11.40 9.54 -4.31
N THR A 217 11.91 10.39 -5.21
CA THR A 217 12.56 11.64 -4.84
C THR A 217 11.84 12.77 -5.56
N VAL A 218 11.31 13.72 -4.79
CA VAL A 218 10.54 14.88 -5.28
C VAL A 218 11.44 16.08 -5.40
N TYR A 219 11.29 16.81 -6.48
CA TYR A 219 12.09 18.00 -6.82
C TYR A 219 11.18 19.22 -7.04
N LEU A 220 11.64 20.35 -6.55
CA LEU A 220 11.06 21.66 -6.92
C LEU A 220 11.41 22.02 -8.37
N GLN A 221 10.74 23.02 -8.92
CA GLN A 221 11.00 23.53 -10.29
C GLN A 221 12.44 23.99 -10.53
N ASN A 222 13.18 24.34 -9.49
CA ASN A 222 14.60 24.70 -9.55
C ASN A 222 15.53 23.48 -9.37
N ASN A 223 15.05 22.26 -9.50
CA ASN A 223 15.78 21.00 -9.35
C ASN A 223 16.33 20.72 -7.93
N VAL A 224 15.86 21.40 -6.91
CA VAL A 224 16.20 21.08 -5.51
C VAL A 224 15.39 19.89 -5.04
N ALA A 225 16.05 18.86 -4.55
CA ALA A 225 15.39 17.71 -3.95
C ALA A 225 14.81 18.07 -2.58
N VAL A 226 13.53 17.83 -2.36
CA VAL A 226 12.83 18.22 -1.13
C VAL A 226 12.26 17.05 -0.35
N GLU A 227 11.96 15.93 -0.99
CA GLU A 227 11.51 14.71 -0.32
C GLU A 227 12.19 13.49 -0.92
N TRP A 228 12.62 12.59 -0.05
CA TRP A 228 13.00 11.22 -0.37
C TRP A 228 12.13 10.27 0.44
N ALA A 229 11.35 9.44 -0.23
CA ALA A 229 10.30 8.65 0.41
C ALA A 229 10.26 7.20 -0.05
N ASN A 230 9.83 6.36 0.89
CA ASN A 230 9.33 5.01 0.65
C ASN A 230 7.82 4.98 0.92
N MET A 231 7.06 4.40 0.02
CA MET A 231 5.64 4.16 0.20
C MET A 231 5.34 2.68 0.03
N TRP A 232 4.41 2.20 0.85
CA TRP A 232 4.02 0.80 0.94
C TRP A 232 2.53 0.69 0.76
N LEU A 233 2.09 0.06 -0.32
CA LEU A 233 0.69 -0.07 -0.69
C LEU A 233 0.33 -1.56 -0.79
N PRO A 234 -0.72 -2.03 -0.09
CA PRO A 234 -1.21 -3.39 -0.26
C PRO A 234 -1.60 -3.64 -1.72
N ALA A 235 -1.02 -4.67 -2.36
CA ALA A 235 -1.16 -4.89 -3.80
C ALA A 235 -2.60 -5.21 -4.23
N ASN A 236 -3.40 -5.77 -3.34
CA ASN A 236 -4.82 -6.08 -3.58
C ASN A 236 -5.74 -4.83 -3.60
N LYS A 237 -5.23 -3.66 -3.18
CA LYS A 237 -6.04 -2.42 -3.07
C LYS A 237 -5.79 -1.43 -4.20
N TYR A 238 -4.73 -1.61 -4.98
CA TYR A 238 -4.30 -0.64 -5.98
C TYR A 238 -4.13 -1.26 -7.37
N ILE A 239 -4.59 -0.52 -8.37
CA ILE A 239 -4.22 -0.74 -9.78
C ILE A 239 -3.49 0.51 -10.27
N PHE A 240 -2.30 0.29 -10.87
CA PHE A 240 -1.54 1.34 -11.53
C PHE A 240 -1.71 1.18 -13.04
N THR A 241 -2.27 2.22 -13.67
CA THR A 241 -2.51 2.24 -15.12
C THR A 241 -1.58 3.25 -15.78
N SER A 242 -0.89 2.84 -16.84
CA SER A 242 -0.10 3.73 -17.69
C SER A 242 -0.58 3.61 -19.13
N VAL A 243 -0.75 4.74 -19.81
CA VAL A 243 -1.05 4.79 -21.24
C VAL A 243 0.25 5.11 -21.98
N LEU A 244 0.75 4.14 -22.75
CA LEU A 244 1.96 4.28 -23.55
C LEU A 244 1.58 4.47 -25.01
N GLN A 245 2.17 5.49 -25.66
CA GLN A 245 2.03 5.70 -27.09
C GLN A 245 3.30 5.21 -27.80
N ARG A 246 3.13 4.53 -28.93
CA ARG A 246 4.25 4.16 -29.77
C ARG A 246 4.66 5.37 -30.60
N VAL A 247 5.93 5.76 -30.50
CA VAL A 247 6.55 6.82 -31.29
C VAL A 247 7.05 6.24 -32.62
#